data_87f1a6cc170930afc6217d927be70f7f
#
_entry.id   87f1a6cc170930afc6217d927be70f7f
#
_cell.length_a   1.000
_cell.length_b   1.000
_cell.length_c   1.000
_cell.angle_alpha   90.00
_cell.angle_beta   90.00
_cell.angle_gamma   90.00
#
_symmetry.space_group_name_H-M   'P 1'
#
loop_
_entity.id
_entity.type
_entity.pdbx_description
1 polymer ?
#
loop_
_entity_poly.entity_id
_entity_poly.type
_entity_poly.pdbx_seq_one_letter_code
_entity_poly.pdbx_strand_id
1 'polypeptide(L)'
;MKTVWERAKETEKPVLIYGTGNGADKILDELQRLDIPVAGIFASDGFVRSRTFRGFPVIGYSQAKEEFGDFLTLISFGSQRPEVIENFVKVSRERETYSVDVPVYGYNIFNRDFYEKHQSEIEQVIKMFSDEKSASVYENIINFKLTGDMNCLLSCETSRDEAYENILKLSDDEIYMDLGAFNGDTVAEFLRNVSSYRKIYAAEPDAKNFSKLENNTRNLSNIECLNVCISDHCGEVTFSKDGGRNSNAEKNGNTVKCMTVDSILGKNDVTYIKFDVEGLEKEAIDGAENTIRRCKPKMLISCYHRSEDIFAIPLQILSIRDDYKVYIRHNPYIPAWDTQFYFI
;
A
#
# COMPACT_ATOMS: atom_id res chain seq x y z
N MET A 1 -5.90 -17.56 17.08
CA MET A 1 -6.42 -17.38 15.71
C MET A 1 -5.47 -18.08 14.74
N LYS A 2 -5.97 -18.87 13.74
CA LYS A 2 -5.12 -19.52 12.73
C LYS A 2 -4.80 -18.52 11.61
N THR A 3 -3.53 -18.46 11.24
CA THR A 3 -3.09 -17.66 10.08
C THR A 3 -3.50 -18.33 8.78
N VAL A 4 -3.45 -17.56 7.66
CA VAL A 4 -3.71 -18.11 6.31
C VAL A 4 -2.73 -19.23 5.97
N TRP A 5 -1.48 -19.12 6.38
CA TRP A 5 -0.43 -20.11 6.14
C TRP A 5 -0.66 -21.41 6.94
N GLU A 6 -1.07 -21.30 8.21
CA GLU A 6 -1.44 -22.46 9.03
C GLU A 6 -2.67 -23.18 8.46
N ARG A 7 -3.67 -22.43 7.96
CA ARG A 7 -4.84 -23.00 7.28
C ARG A 7 -4.45 -23.74 6.01
N ALA A 8 -3.60 -23.12 5.17
CA ALA A 8 -3.11 -23.75 3.95
C ALA A 8 -2.27 -25.01 4.24
N LYS A 9 -1.58 -25.07 5.39
CA LYS A 9 -0.78 -26.24 5.79
C LYS A 9 -1.62 -27.39 6.35
N GLU A 10 -2.70 -27.06 7.04
CA GLU A 10 -3.54 -28.05 7.73
C GLU A 10 -4.70 -28.57 6.87
N THR A 11 -5.00 -27.93 5.75
CA THR A 11 -6.11 -28.34 4.89
C THR A 11 -5.81 -29.65 4.17
N GLU A 12 -6.83 -30.51 4.04
CA GLU A 12 -6.79 -31.68 3.16
C GLU A 12 -7.23 -31.35 1.73
N LYS A 13 -7.72 -30.12 1.50
CA LYS A 13 -8.19 -29.66 0.19
C LYS A 13 -7.01 -29.29 -0.70
N PRO A 14 -7.12 -29.45 -2.04
CA PRO A 14 -6.17 -28.85 -2.97
C PRO A 14 -6.06 -27.34 -2.73
N VAL A 15 -4.83 -26.81 -2.67
CA VAL A 15 -4.58 -25.36 -2.56
C VAL A 15 -4.39 -24.77 -3.96
N LEU A 16 -5.22 -23.82 -4.33
CA LEU A 16 -5.17 -23.13 -5.61
C LEU A 16 -4.88 -21.64 -5.42
N ILE A 17 -4.08 -21.10 -6.35
CA ILE A 17 -3.79 -19.65 -6.42
C ILE A 17 -4.78 -18.99 -7.39
N TYR A 18 -5.45 -17.95 -6.95
CA TYR A 18 -6.30 -17.13 -7.80
C TYR A 18 -5.54 -15.88 -8.24
N GLY A 19 -5.13 -15.87 -9.50
CA GLY A 19 -4.37 -14.79 -10.14
C GLY A 19 -2.92 -15.15 -10.44
N THR A 20 -2.22 -14.22 -11.07
CA THR A 20 -0.83 -14.35 -11.51
C THR A 20 -0.12 -13.00 -11.35
N GLY A 21 1.22 -12.99 -11.30
CA GLY A 21 2.03 -11.79 -11.15
C GLY A 21 2.82 -11.79 -9.85
N ASN A 22 3.37 -10.65 -9.45
CA ASN A 22 4.30 -10.53 -8.32
C ASN A 22 3.71 -11.07 -6.99
N GLY A 23 2.42 -10.81 -6.72
CA GLY A 23 1.78 -11.36 -5.52
C GLY A 23 1.72 -12.89 -5.54
N ALA A 24 1.41 -13.49 -6.70
CA ALA A 24 1.41 -14.94 -6.85
C ALA A 24 2.83 -15.53 -6.73
N ASP A 25 3.85 -14.84 -7.25
CA ASP A 25 5.25 -15.26 -7.07
C ASP A 25 5.62 -15.34 -5.59
N LYS A 26 5.33 -14.29 -4.81
CA LYS A 26 5.63 -14.24 -3.38
C LYS A 26 4.86 -15.31 -2.58
N ILE A 27 3.58 -15.54 -2.93
CA ILE A 27 2.76 -16.59 -2.30
C ILE A 27 3.33 -17.97 -2.60
N LEU A 28 3.68 -18.24 -3.85
CA LEU A 28 4.29 -19.52 -4.27
C LEU A 28 5.62 -19.77 -3.56
N ASP A 29 6.48 -18.77 -3.46
CA ASP A 29 7.76 -18.88 -2.77
C ASP A 29 7.56 -19.17 -1.26
N GLU A 30 6.57 -18.55 -0.62
CA GLU A 30 6.26 -18.82 0.81
C GLU A 30 5.63 -20.21 0.99
N LEU A 31 4.70 -20.63 0.13
CA LEU A 31 4.14 -21.99 0.17
C LEU A 31 5.23 -23.06 -0.01
N GLN A 32 6.16 -22.83 -0.93
CA GLN A 32 7.33 -23.71 -1.13
C GLN A 32 8.22 -23.75 0.13
N ARG A 33 8.49 -22.60 0.76
CA ARG A 33 9.27 -22.51 2.00
C ARG A 33 8.62 -23.29 3.16
N LEU A 34 7.29 -23.33 3.18
CA LEU A 34 6.50 -24.02 4.21
C LEU A 34 6.20 -25.49 3.88
N ASP A 35 6.70 -26.01 2.75
CA ASP A 35 6.40 -27.35 2.23
C ASP A 35 4.90 -27.59 1.99
N ILE A 36 4.16 -26.57 1.52
CA ILE A 36 2.74 -26.66 1.20
C ILE A 36 2.57 -26.86 -0.31
N PRO A 37 1.99 -27.98 -0.75
CA PRO A 37 1.81 -28.24 -2.17
C PRO A 37 0.74 -27.36 -2.79
N VAL A 38 1.00 -26.79 -3.98
CA VAL A 38 0.04 -26.07 -4.80
C VAL A 38 -0.49 -26.98 -5.88
N ALA A 39 -1.82 -27.12 -5.97
CA ALA A 39 -2.48 -27.99 -6.94
C ALA A 39 -2.70 -27.31 -8.30
N GLY A 40 -2.89 -25.98 -8.33
CA GLY A 40 -3.15 -25.28 -9.59
C GLY A 40 -3.24 -23.76 -9.43
N ILE A 41 -3.33 -23.10 -10.58
CA ILE A 41 -3.49 -21.64 -10.67
C ILE A 41 -4.67 -21.33 -11.58
N PHE A 42 -5.56 -20.45 -11.16
CA PHE A 42 -6.69 -20.06 -11.98
C PHE A 42 -6.87 -18.53 -12.07
N ALA A 43 -7.61 -18.13 -13.08
CA ALA A 43 -8.09 -16.75 -13.28
C ALA A 43 -9.61 -16.74 -13.44
N SER A 44 -10.25 -15.58 -13.33
CA SER A 44 -11.66 -15.43 -13.71
C SER A 44 -11.90 -15.88 -15.15
N ASP A 45 -13.01 -16.53 -15.43
CA ASP A 45 -13.25 -17.20 -16.72
C ASP A 45 -13.04 -16.28 -17.94
N GLY A 46 -13.43 -15.02 -17.89
CA GLY A 46 -13.20 -14.06 -18.97
C GLY A 46 -11.77 -13.53 -19.11
N PHE A 47 -10.83 -13.94 -18.22
CA PHE A 47 -9.47 -13.42 -18.15
C PHE A 47 -8.38 -14.50 -18.33
N VAL A 48 -8.76 -15.69 -18.70
CA VAL A 48 -7.82 -16.78 -19.05
C VAL A 48 -7.09 -16.42 -20.34
N ARG A 49 -5.76 -16.37 -20.30
CA ARG A 49 -4.92 -16.03 -21.44
C ARG A 49 -4.00 -17.20 -21.79
N SER A 50 -4.52 -18.40 -22.03
CA SER A 50 -3.78 -19.60 -22.49
C SER A 50 -2.28 -19.57 -22.23
N ARG A 51 -1.88 -19.42 -20.96
CA ARG A 51 -0.49 -19.23 -20.52
C ARG A 51 -0.14 -20.16 -19.37
N THR A 52 1.13 -20.37 -19.16
CA THR A 52 1.66 -20.95 -17.95
C THR A 52 2.21 -19.88 -17.02
N PHE A 53 2.14 -20.10 -15.71
CA PHE A 53 2.76 -19.28 -14.69
C PHE A 53 3.50 -20.19 -13.70
N ARG A 54 4.81 -19.96 -13.52
CA ARG A 54 5.68 -20.81 -12.66
C ARG A 54 5.56 -22.32 -12.94
N GLY A 55 5.31 -22.67 -14.21
CA GLY A 55 5.14 -24.07 -14.65
C GLY A 55 3.72 -24.62 -14.56
N PHE A 56 2.78 -23.93 -13.92
CA PHE A 56 1.37 -24.31 -13.86
C PHE A 56 0.61 -23.76 -15.07
N PRO A 57 -0.28 -24.55 -15.71
CA PRO A 57 -1.26 -24.00 -16.63
C PRO A 57 -2.22 -23.08 -15.88
N VAL A 58 -2.52 -21.89 -16.44
CA VAL A 58 -3.54 -21.00 -15.89
C VAL A 58 -4.89 -21.36 -16.51
N ILE A 59 -5.81 -21.87 -15.68
CA ILE A 59 -7.15 -22.31 -16.09
C ILE A 59 -8.23 -21.31 -15.67
N GLY A 60 -9.45 -21.49 -16.17
CA GLY A 60 -10.62 -20.71 -15.74
C GLY A 60 -11.18 -21.19 -14.41
N TYR A 61 -11.91 -20.31 -13.69
CA TYR A 61 -12.55 -20.67 -12.42
C TYR A 61 -13.54 -21.85 -12.60
N SER A 62 -14.33 -21.84 -13.68
CA SER A 62 -15.27 -22.94 -13.98
C SER A 62 -14.54 -24.26 -14.20
N GLN A 63 -13.43 -24.25 -14.91
CA GLN A 63 -12.58 -25.44 -15.11
C GLN A 63 -11.94 -25.89 -13.79
N ALA A 64 -11.48 -24.96 -12.95
CA ALA A 64 -10.95 -25.30 -11.63
C ALA A 64 -11.98 -26.02 -10.76
N LYS A 65 -13.25 -25.61 -10.80
CA LYS A 65 -14.34 -26.29 -10.08
C LYS A 65 -14.59 -27.73 -10.59
N GLU A 66 -14.51 -27.94 -11.90
CA GLU A 66 -14.68 -29.26 -12.50
C GLU A 66 -13.51 -30.20 -12.18
N GLU A 67 -12.28 -29.67 -12.21
CA GLU A 67 -11.07 -30.48 -12.07
C GLU A 67 -10.75 -30.81 -10.59
N PHE A 68 -10.91 -29.84 -9.68
CA PHE A 68 -10.49 -29.98 -8.28
C PHE A 68 -11.65 -30.13 -7.29
N GLY A 69 -12.89 -29.89 -7.69
CA GLY A 69 -14.07 -30.01 -6.83
C GLY A 69 -14.08 -28.97 -5.70
N ASP A 70 -13.85 -29.42 -4.45
CA ASP A 70 -13.69 -28.51 -3.30
C ASP A 70 -12.20 -28.22 -3.05
N PHE A 71 -11.83 -26.94 -2.99
CA PHE A 71 -10.45 -26.49 -2.85
C PHE A 71 -10.36 -25.23 -1.99
N LEU A 72 -9.18 -24.98 -1.45
CA LEU A 72 -8.83 -23.74 -0.76
C LEU A 72 -8.24 -22.77 -1.79
N THR A 73 -8.75 -21.53 -1.81
CA THR A 73 -8.32 -20.46 -2.71
C THR A 73 -7.46 -19.43 -2.00
N LEU A 74 -6.30 -19.10 -2.56
CA LEU A 74 -5.46 -17.98 -2.14
C LEU A 74 -5.48 -16.90 -3.22
N ILE A 75 -6.14 -15.76 -2.94
CA ILE A 75 -6.16 -14.60 -3.84
C ILE A 75 -4.79 -13.92 -3.78
N SER A 76 -4.19 -13.67 -4.95
CA SER A 76 -2.81 -13.22 -5.09
C SER A 76 -2.65 -11.83 -5.75
N PHE A 77 -3.75 -11.11 -5.96
CA PHE A 77 -3.73 -9.78 -6.58
C PHE A 77 -4.72 -8.84 -5.92
N GLY A 78 -4.46 -7.55 -6.05
CA GLY A 78 -5.30 -6.53 -5.43
C GLY A 78 -6.19 -5.79 -6.42
N SER A 79 -7.31 -5.25 -5.91
CA SER A 79 -8.21 -4.39 -6.67
C SER A 79 -9.07 -3.52 -5.75
N GLN A 80 -9.37 -2.31 -6.25
CA GLN A 80 -10.43 -1.43 -5.73
C GLN A 80 -11.68 -1.44 -6.64
N ARG A 81 -11.65 -2.19 -7.74
CA ARG A 81 -12.74 -2.23 -8.71
C ARG A 81 -13.90 -3.06 -8.18
N PRO A 82 -15.12 -2.49 -8.04
CA PRO A 82 -16.26 -3.18 -7.43
C PRO A 82 -16.54 -4.55 -8.05
N GLU A 83 -16.49 -4.65 -9.38
CA GLU A 83 -16.74 -5.91 -10.09
C GLU A 83 -15.68 -7.00 -9.81
N VAL A 84 -14.45 -6.61 -9.45
CA VAL A 84 -13.40 -7.57 -9.06
C VAL A 84 -13.60 -8.01 -7.62
N ILE A 85 -13.93 -7.08 -6.72
CA ILE A 85 -14.25 -7.37 -5.32
C ILE A 85 -15.48 -8.29 -5.23
N GLU A 86 -16.52 -8.02 -6.04
CA GLU A 86 -17.71 -8.90 -6.15
C GLU A 86 -17.33 -10.32 -6.58
N ASN A 87 -16.37 -10.48 -7.50
CA ASN A 87 -15.86 -11.79 -7.89
C ASN A 87 -15.11 -12.47 -6.74
N PHE A 88 -14.31 -11.75 -5.94
CA PHE A 88 -13.67 -12.31 -4.75
C PHE A 88 -14.70 -12.81 -3.74
N VAL A 89 -15.72 -12.00 -3.46
CA VAL A 89 -16.83 -12.35 -2.57
C VAL A 89 -17.63 -13.54 -3.14
N LYS A 90 -17.86 -13.61 -4.46
CA LYS A 90 -18.53 -14.76 -5.08
C LYS A 90 -17.73 -16.04 -4.88
N VAL A 91 -16.42 -16.02 -5.16
CA VAL A 91 -15.54 -17.17 -4.96
C VAL A 91 -15.53 -17.60 -3.49
N SER A 92 -15.50 -16.65 -2.55
CA SER A 92 -15.49 -16.96 -1.10
C SER A 92 -16.80 -17.57 -0.57
N ARG A 93 -17.92 -17.34 -1.26
CA ARG A 93 -19.20 -18.00 -0.94
C ARG A 93 -19.27 -19.43 -1.47
N GLU A 94 -18.53 -19.74 -2.52
CA GLU A 94 -18.53 -21.06 -3.15
C GLU A 94 -17.39 -21.95 -2.65
N ARG A 95 -16.28 -21.36 -2.20
CA ARG A 95 -15.05 -22.06 -1.79
C ARG A 95 -14.41 -21.37 -0.60
N GLU A 96 -13.70 -22.13 0.21
CA GLU A 96 -12.85 -21.59 1.27
C GLU A 96 -11.78 -20.68 0.64
N THR A 97 -11.82 -19.37 0.93
CA THR A 97 -11.04 -18.37 0.19
C THR A 97 -10.46 -17.33 1.13
N TYR A 98 -9.18 -17.04 0.92
CA TYR A 98 -8.43 -16.03 1.66
C TYR A 98 -7.71 -15.09 0.70
N SER A 99 -7.72 -13.79 0.99
CA SER A 99 -6.85 -12.82 0.31
C SER A 99 -5.55 -12.72 1.08
N VAL A 100 -4.45 -13.13 0.44
CA VAL A 100 -3.16 -13.19 1.12
C VAL A 100 -2.51 -11.81 1.12
N ASP A 101 -2.16 -11.32 2.31
CA ASP A 101 -1.37 -10.11 2.43
C ASP A 101 0.11 -10.42 2.16
N VAL A 102 0.61 -9.90 1.06
CA VAL A 102 2.04 -9.90 0.74
C VAL A 102 2.50 -8.46 0.53
N PRO A 103 3.71 -8.10 0.99
CA PRO A 103 4.18 -6.72 0.86
C PRO A 103 4.31 -6.32 -0.60
N VAL A 104 3.98 -5.08 -0.94
CA VAL A 104 4.22 -4.51 -2.27
C VAL A 104 5.72 -4.42 -2.50
N TYR A 105 6.45 -3.91 -1.50
CA TYR A 105 7.89 -3.74 -1.50
C TYR A 105 8.58 -4.69 -0.50
N GLY A 106 9.68 -5.33 -0.94
CA GLY A 106 10.42 -6.28 -0.10
C GLY A 106 9.78 -7.67 -0.03
N TYR A 107 10.26 -8.48 0.92
CA TYR A 107 9.93 -9.92 1.04
C TYR A 107 9.47 -10.32 2.45
N ASN A 108 9.39 -9.39 3.40
CA ASN A 108 8.96 -9.68 4.76
C ASN A 108 7.45 -9.94 4.79
N ILE A 109 7.05 -11.20 4.91
CA ILE A 109 5.65 -11.58 4.99
C ILE A 109 5.14 -11.37 6.42
N PHE A 110 3.94 -10.78 6.56
CA PHE A 110 3.25 -10.62 7.83
C PHE A 110 2.64 -11.96 8.26
N ASN A 111 3.47 -12.83 8.85
CA ASN A 111 3.09 -14.12 9.39
C ASN A 111 3.08 -14.12 10.93
N ARG A 112 2.86 -15.28 11.57
CA ARG A 112 2.83 -15.40 13.04
C ARG A 112 4.13 -14.96 13.67
N ASP A 113 5.27 -15.43 13.18
CA ASP A 113 6.59 -15.13 13.76
C ASP A 113 6.87 -13.63 13.68
N PHE A 114 6.50 -13.00 12.55
CA PHE A 114 6.61 -11.56 12.37
C PHE A 114 5.72 -10.79 13.35
N TYR A 115 4.46 -11.20 13.49
CA TYR A 115 3.52 -10.60 14.44
C TYR A 115 4.02 -10.72 15.89
N GLU A 116 4.42 -11.93 16.33
CA GLU A 116 4.91 -12.16 17.70
C GLU A 116 6.18 -11.36 17.99
N LYS A 117 7.08 -11.25 17.02
CA LYS A 117 8.30 -10.43 17.13
C LYS A 117 7.99 -8.95 17.34
N HIS A 118 6.94 -8.43 16.70
CA HIS A 118 6.58 -7.02 16.69
C HIS A 118 5.30 -6.70 17.47
N GLN A 119 4.85 -7.63 18.32
CA GLN A 119 3.61 -7.47 19.08
C GLN A 119 3.63 -6.21 19.97
N SER A 120 4.76 -5.91 20.58
CA SER A 120 4.94 -4.74 21.47
C SER A 120 4.73 -3.42 20.72
N GLU A 121 5.29 -3.29 19.50
CA GLU A 121 5.14 -2.12 18.65
C GLU A 121 3.71 -1.98 18.15
N ILE A 122 3.08 -3.08 17.75
CA ILE A 122 1.69 -3.11 17.31
C ILE A 122 0.74 -2.66 18.45
N GLU A 123 0.93 -3.20 19.67
CA GLU A 123 0.15 -2.82 20.85
C GLU A 123 0.39 -1.38 21.29
N GLN A 124 1.59 -0.84 21.05
CA GLN A 124 1.89 0.57 21.31
C GLN A 124 1.09 1.47 20.35
N VAL A 125 1.04 1.13 19.07
CA VAL A 125 0.31 1.93 18.06
C VAL A 125 -1.18 2.00 18.34
N ILE A 126 -1.81 0.90 18.78
CA ILE A 126 -3.25 0.91 19.12
C ILE A 126 -3.59 2.00 20.14
N LYS A 127 -2.69 2.27 21.09
CA LYS A 127 -2.87 3.26 22.16
C LYS A 127 -2.67 4.71 21.70
N MET A 128 -2.15 4.92 20.49
CA MET A 128 -1.86 6.27 19.95
C MET A 128 -3.04 6.89 19.20
N PHE A 129 -4.04 6.09 18.83
CA PHE A 129 -5.16 6.59 18.04
C PHE A 129 -6.02 7.59 18.77
N SER A 130 -6.45 8.62 18.05
CA SER A 130 -7.25 9.72 18.55
C SER A 130 -8.76 9.47 18.47
N ASP A 131 -9.18 8.36 17.82
CA ASP A 131 -10.58 7.92 17.81
C ASP A 131 -10.72 6.39 17.89
N GLU A 132 -11.86 5.91 18.35
CA GLU A 132 -12.17 4.48 18.47
C GLU A 132 -12.24 3.78 17.09
N LYS A 133 -12.67 4.52 16.07
CA LYS A 133 -12.73 4.01 14.70
C LYS A 133 -11.36 3.59 14.19
N SER A 134 -10.33 4.39 14.44
CA SER A 134 -8.94 4.06 14.06
C SER A 134 -8.44 2.82 14.77
N ALA A 135 -8.72 2.65 16.05
CA ALA A 135 -8.35 1.44 16.78
C ALA A 135 -9.02 0.20 16.16
N SER A 136 -10.32 0.29 15.87
CA SER A 136 -11.06 -0.80 15.22
C SER A 136 -10.56 -1.10 13.80
N VAL A 137 -10.27 -0.08 12.98
CA VAL A 137 -9.69 -0.27 11.64
C VAL A 137 -8.33 -0.97 11.75
N TYR A 138 -7.47 -0.52 12.65
CA TYR A 138 -6.14 -1.10 12.85
C TYR A 138 -6.20 -2.56 13.27
N GLU A 139 -7.05 -2.92 14.23
CA GLU A 139 -7.26 -4.31 14.65
C GLU A 139 -7.76 -5.19 13.50
N ASN A 140 -8.68 -4.69 12.68
CA ASN A 140 -9.16 -5.41 11.50
C ASN A 140 -8.06 -5.61 10.46
N ILE A 141 -7.20 -4.60 10.22
CA ILE A 141 -6.04 -4.73 9.32
C ILE A 141 -5.05 -5.78 9.84
N ILE A 142 -4.71 -5.77 11.13
CA ILE A 142 -3.82 -6.78 11.73
C ILE A 142 -4.42 -8.18 11.60
N ASN A 143 -5.72 -8.34 11.89
CA ASN A 143 -6.43 -9.59 11.74
C ASN A 143 -6.44 -10.08 10.28
N PHE A 144 -6.69 -9.18 9.33
CA PHE A 144 -6.62 -9.49 7.92
C PHE A 144 -5.22 -9.94 7.50
N LYS A 145 -4.18 -9.20 7.86
CA LYS A 145 -2.79 -9.53 7.52
C LYS A 145 -2.39 -10.94 7.99
N LEU A 146 -2.89 -11.36 9.14
CA LEU A 146 -2.65 -12.71 9.68
C LEU A 146 -3.51 -13.78 9.01
N THR A 147 -4.81 -13.51 8.83
CA THR A 147 -5.79 -14.54 8.47
C THR A 147 -6.15 -14.59 7.00
N GLY A 148 -5.96 -13.51 6.28
CA GLY A 148 -6.45 -13.36 4.90
C GLY A 148 -7.98 -13.25 4.80
N ASP A 149 -8.71 -13.11 5.92
CA ASP A 149 -10.18 -12.98 5.92
C ASP A 149 -10.59 -11.60 5.41
N MET A 150 -11.16 -11.57 4.21
CA MET A 150 -11.61 -10.33 3.57
C MET A 150 -12.71 -9.60 4.36
N ASN A 151 -13.48 -10.31 5.21
CA ASN A 151 -14.51 -9.67 6.03
C ASN A 151 -13.92 -8.65 7.01
N CYS A 152 -12.67 -8.83 7.45
CA CYS A 152 -11.97 -7.85 8.27
C CYS A 152 -11.87 -6.51 7.53
N LEU A 153 -11.53 -6.52 6.24
CA LEU A 153 -11.43 -5.31 5.43
C LEU A 153 -12.80 -4.71 5.11
N LEU A 154 -13.70 -5.53 4.59
CA LEU A 154 -15.05 -5.10 4.20
C LEU A 154 -15.85 -4.48 5.37
N SER A 155 -15.59 -4.91 6.60
CA SER A 155 -16.26 -4.37 7.79
C SER A 155 -15.70 -3.04 8.29
N CYS A 156 -14.50 -2.64 7.85
CA CYS A 156 -13.84 -1.41 8.31
C CYS A 156 -13.55 -0.40 7.19
N GLU A 157 -14.09 -0.62 6.00
CA GLU A 157 -13.96 0.30 4.87
C GLU A 157 -14.47 1.70 5.20
N THR A 158 -13.75 2.68 4.70
CA THR A 158 -14.06 4.11 4.85
C THR A 158 -13.92 4.80 3.50
N SER A 159 -14.82 5.71 3.16
CA SER A 159 -14.65 6.52 1.96
C SER A 159 -13.51 7.53 2.15
N ARG A 160 -12.82 7.91 1.08
CA ARG A 160 -11.80 8.96 1.12
C ARG A 160 -12.39 10.30 1.55
N ASP A 161 -13.63 10.61 1.13
CA ASP A 161 -14.31 11.85 1.48
C ASP A 161 -14.48 11.99 3.00
N GLU A 162 -14.77 10.89 3.73
CA GLU A 162 -14.86 10.92 5.19
C GLU A 162 -13.55 11.39 5.83
N ALA A 163 -12.40 10.95 5.32
CA ALA A 163 -11.11 11.38 5.84
C ALA A 163 -10.83 12.87 5.55
N TYR A 164 -11.18 13.36 4.37
CA TYR A 164 -11.07 14.78 4.04
C TYR A 164 -11.98 15.64 4.91
N GLU A 165 -13.24 15.25 5.09
CA GLU A 165 -14.24 16.00 5.84
C GLU A 165 -14.01 16.00 7.35
N ASN A 166 -13.61 14.85 7.91
CA ASN A 166 -13.60 14.67 9.37
C ASN A 166 -12.20 14.71 9.99
N ILE A 167 -11.15 14.37 9.22
CA ILE A 167 -9.78 14.30 9.73
C ILE A 167 -8.93 15.44 9.17
N LEU A 168 -8.68 15.45 7.85
CA LEU A 168 -7.77 16.42 7.21
C LEU A 168 -8.29 17.85 7.31
N LYS A 169 -9.58 18.09 7.03
CA LYS A 169 -10.21 19.42 7.12
C LYS A 169 -9.33 20.48 6.48
N LEU A 170 -9.02 20.28 5.19
CA LEU A 170 -8.13 21.16 4.45
C LEU A 170 -8.71 22.58 4.36
N SER A 171 -7.83 23.58 4.36
CA SER A 171 -8.17 24.98 4.18
C SER A 171 -7.93 25.41 2.71
N ASP A 172 -8.47 26.58 2.36
CA ASP A 172 -8.23 27.21 1.05
C ASP A 172 -6.85 27.90 0.95
N ASP A 173 -5.99 27.73 1.96
CA ASP A 173 -4.68 28.36 2.08
C ASP A 173 -3.55 27.30 2.19
N GLU A 174 -3.79 26.08 1.74
CA GLU A 174 -2.81 24.99 1.85
C GLU A 174 -1.59 25.22 0.95
N ILE A 175 -0.43 24.82 1.48
CA ILE A 175 0.76 24.52 0.70
C ILE A 175 0.87 22.98 0.72
N TYR A 176 0.50 22.38 -0.38
CA TYR A 176 0.41 20.91 -0.53
C TYR A 176 1.68 20.33 -1.13
N MET A 177 2.16 19.23 -0.60
CA MET A 177 3.26 18.46 -1.17
C MET A 177 2.83 17.01 -1.40
N ASP A 178 2.81 16.58 -2.66
CA ASP A 178 2.42 15.24 -3.11
C ASP A 178 3.68 14.44 -3.46
N LEU A 179 4.03 13.49 -2.61
CA LEU A 179 5.17 12.61 -2.78
C LEU A 179 4.69 11.27 -3.35
N GLY A 180 5.03 11.01 -4.62
CA GLY A 180 4.46 9.96 -5.45
C GLY A 180 3.17 10.42 -6.13
N ALA A 181 3.28 11.53 -6.89
CA ALA A 181 2.12 12.17 -7.54
C ALA A 181 1.61 11.43 -8.79
N PHE A 182 2.28 10.36 -9.21
CA PHE A 182 1.92 9.51 -10.34
C PHE A 182 1.59 10.34 -11.60
N ASN A 183 0.34 10.38 -12.00
CA ASN A 183 -0.13 11.17 -13.15
C ASN A 183 -0.89 12.45 -12.75
N GLY A 184 -0.90 12.81 -11.44
CA GLY A 184 -1.60 13.95 -10.87
C GLY A 184 -3.03 13.67 -10.44
N ASP A 185 -3.43 12.42 -10.28
CA ASP A 185 -4.76 12.03 -9.80
C ASP A 185 -4.98 12.46 -8.33
N THR A 186 -3.96 12.38 -7.49
CA THR A 186 -4.00 12.86 -6.10
C THR A 186 -3.96 14.39 -6.00
N VAL A 187 -3.29 15.07 -6.93
CA VAL A 187 -3.43 16.54 -7.09
C VAL A 187 -4.86 16.90 -7.46
N ALA A 188 -5.48 16.16 -8.40
CA ALA A 188 -6.88 16.38 -8.77
C ALA A 188 -7.84 16.05 -7.62
N GLU A 189 -7.54 15.05 -6.79
CA GLU A 189 -8.29 14.75 -5.58
C GLU A 189 -8.21 15.89 -4.56
N PHE A 190 -7.00 16.40 -4.29
CA PHE A 190 -6.80 17.56 -3.43
C PHE A 190 -7.65 18.77 -3.90
N LEU A 191 -7.62 19.08 -5.19
CA LEU A 191 -8.36 20.20 -5.78
C LEU A 191 -9.88 20.06 -5.70
N ARG A 192 -10.42 18.86 -5.50
CA ARG A 192 -11.86 18.70 -5.23
C ARG A 192 -12.25 19.06 -3.80
N ASN A 193 -11.27 19.09 -2.90
CA ASN A 193 -11.48 19.30 -1.46
C ASN A 193 -11.11 20.72 -0.97
N VAL A 194 -10.62 21.58 -1.87
CA VAL A 194 -10.29 22.97 -1.57
C VAL A 194 -10.78 23.89 -2.68
N SER A 195 -11.17 25.13 -2.33
CA SER A 195 -11.58 26.13 -3.33
C SER A 195 -10.37 26.93 -3.89
N SER A 196 -9.30 27.00 -3.13
CA SER A 196 -8.01 27.62 -3.52
C SER A 196 -6.83 26.96 -2.78
N TYR A 197 -5.62 27.36 -3.14
CA TYR A 197 -4.38 26.92 -2.48
C TYR A 197 -3.27 27.93 -2.73
N ARG A 198 -2.23 27.92 -1.90
CA ARG A 198 -1.06 28.79 -2.10
C ARG A 198 -0.02 28.22 -3.05
N LYS A 199 0.32 26.96 -2.88
CA LYS A 199 1.35 26.26 -3.68
C LYS A 199 1.10 24.75 -3.68
N ILE A 200 1.48 24.11 -4.78
CA ILE A 200 1.57 22.64 -4.86
C ILE A 200 2.99 22.27 -5.28
N TYR A 201 3.58 21.28 -4.61
CA TYR A 201 4.78 20.56 -5.02
C TYR A 201 4.37 19.14 -5.34
N ALA A 202 4.69 18.61 -6.53
CA ALA A 202 4.30 17.27 -6.94
C ALA A 202 5.54 16.53 -7.46
N ALA A 203 5.96 15.49 -6.70
CA ALA A 203 7.15 14.70 -7.01
C ALA A 203 6.77 13.32 -7.57
N GLU A 204 7.32 12.95 -8.72
CA GLU A 204 7.12 11.67 -9.39
C GLU A 204 8.42 11.20 -10.05
N PRO A 205 8.98 10.04 -9.67
CA PRO A 205 10.26 9.57 -10.21
C PRO A 205 10.17 8.95 -11.60
N ASP A 206 9.06 8.29 -11.96
CA ASP A 206 8.92 7.66 -13.28
C ASP A 206 8.69 8.71 -14.37
N ALA A 207 9.58 8.77 -15.36
CA ALA A 207 9.56 9.80 -16.41
C ALA A 207 8.27 9.78 -17.26
N LYS A 208 7.63 8.60 -17.44
CA LYS A 208 6.38 8.51 -18.21
C LYS A 208 5.20 9.05 -17.41
N ASN A 209 5.14 8.71 -16.12
CA ASN A 209 4.11 9.22 -15.23
C ASN A 209 4.31 10.71 -14.98
N PHE A 210 5.56 11.16 -14.80
CA PHE A 210 5.91 12.56 -14.68
C PHE A 210 5.44 13.39 -15.90
N SER A 211 5.65 12.90 -17.12
CA SER A 211 5.13 13.58 -18.33
C SER A 211 3.60 13.69 -18.35
N LYS A 212 2.89 12.70 -17.78
CA LYS A 212 1.43 12.79 -17.64
C LYS A 212 1.05 13.79 -16.54
N LEU A 213 1.77 13.79 -15.42
CA LEU A 213 1.60 14.74 -14.32
C LEU A 213 1.73 16.18 -14.85
N GLU A 214 2.82 16.52 -15.54
CA GLU A 214 3.01 17.85 -16.15
C GLU A 214 1.86 18.23 -17.10
N ASN A 215 1.45 17.29 -17.97
CA ASN A 215 0.36 17.55 -18.90
C ASN A 215 -0.99 17.76 -18.20
N ASN A 216 -1.29 16.97 -17.17
CA ASN A 216 -2.57 17.04 -16.45
C ASN A 216 -2.66 18.28 -15.55
N THR A 217 -1.52 18.80 -15.10
CA THR A 217 -1.44 19.97 -14.21
C THR A 217 -1.06 21.27 -14.91
N ARG A 218 -0.79 21.27 -16.22
CA ARG A 218 -0.30 22.42 -17.02
C ARG A 218 -1.14 23.69 -16.91
N ASN A 219 -2.43 23.57 -16.60
CA ASN A 219 -3.34 24.71 -16.48
C ASN A 219 -3.48 25.22 -15.04
N LEU A 220 -2.80 24.59 -14.08
CA LEU A 220 -2.78 25.02 -12.69
C LEU A 220 -1.74 26.11 -12.48
N SER A 221 -2.08 27.12 -11.69
CA SER A 221 -1.13 28.12 -11.22
C SER A 221 -0.45 27.65 -9.94
N ASN A 222 0.76 28.15 -9.66
CA ASN A 222 1.47 27.86 -8.42
C ASN A 222 1.71 26.36 -8.13
N ILE A 223 1.96 25.58 -9.18
CA ILE A 223 2.40 24.19 -9.07
C ILE A 223 3.85 24.04 -9.53
N GLU A 224 4.59 23.18 -8.86
CA GLU A 224 5.96 22.79 -9.21
C GLU A 224 6.03 21.28 -9.29
N CYS A 225 6.21 20.75 -10.50
CA CYS A 225 6.39 19.34 -10.75
C CYS A 225 7.88 18.98 -10.70
N LEU A 226 8.24 17.92 -10.01
CA LEU A 226 9.61 17.49 -9.75
C LEU A 226 9.79 16.03 -10.21
N ASN A 227 10.65 15.80 -11.22
CA ASN A 227 10.98 14.43 -11.62
C ASN A 227 12.11 13.90 -10.74
N VAL A 228 11.76 13.55 -9.52
CA VAL A 228 12.68 13.06 -8.48
C VAL A 228 12.05 11.97 -7.64
N CYS A 229 12.89 11.08 -7.14
CA CYS A 229 12.58 10.19 -6.05
C CYS A 229 12.74 10.93 -4.71
N ILE A 230 11.87 10.68 -3.75
CA ILE A 230 12.00 11.21 -2.39
C ILE A 230 12.68 10.18 -1.50
N SER A 231 13.65 10.63 -0.68
CA SER A 231 14.44 9.77 0.18
C SER A 231 15.03 10.56 1.36
N ASP A 232 15.85 9.89 2.17
CA ASP A 232 16.63 10.44 3.29
C ASP A 232 17.88 11.24 2.86
N HIS A 233 18.27 11.17 1.58
CA HIS A 233 19.46 11.85 1.05
C HIS A 233 19.24 12.42 -0.35
N CYS A 234 20.09 13.37 -0.73
CA CYS A 234 20.17 13.89 -2.10
C CYS A 234 21.24 13.13 -2.87
N GLY A 235 20.91 12.72 -4.10
CA GLY A 235 21.83 11.97 -4.95
C GLY A 235 21.11 11.33 -6.14
N GLU A 236 21.58 10.16 -6.54
CA GLU A 236 20.98 9.36 -7.60
C GLU A 236 20.72 7.94 -7.12
N VAL A 237 19.59 7.36 -7.48
CA VAL A 237 19.25 5.96 -7.24
C VAL A 237 18.95 5.27 -8.55
N THR A 238 19.36 4.00 -8.64
CA THR A 238 19.04 3.13 -9.77
C THR A 238 17.90 2.20 -9.35
N PHE A 239 16.78 2.25 -10.08
CA PHE A 239 15.68 1.32 -9.91
C PHE A 239 15.89 0.10 -10.79
N SER A 240 15.80 -1.11 -10.21
CA SER A 240 15.73 -2.34 -11.01
C SER A 240 14.37 -2.45 -11.70
N LYS A 241 14.33 -3.11 -12.88
CA LYS A 241 13.07 -3.34 -13.63
C LYS A 241 12.05 -4.21 -12.88
N ASP A 242 12.48 -4.88 -11.82
CA ASP A 242 11.66 -5.80 -11.01
C ASP A 242 11.03 -5.12 -9.77
N GLY A 243 10.98 -3.79 -9.74
CA GLY A 243 10.28 -3.04 -8.69
C GLY A 243 11.00 -2.99 -7.34
N GLY A 244 12.30 -3.34 -7.27
CA GLY A 244 13.10 -3.29 -6.05
C GLY A 244 14.30 -2.36 -6.17
N ARG A 245 14.63 -1.64 -5.09
CA ARG A 245 15.92 -0.98 -4.95
C ARG A 245 16.97 -2.02 -4.63
N ASN A 246 17.86 -2.34 -5.59
CA ASN A 246 19.13 -2.97 -5.26
C ASN A 246 20.21 -1.90 -5.19
N SER A 247 20.79 -1.74 -4.00
CA SER A 247 21.98 -0.92 -3.76
C SER A 247 23.24 -1.42 -4.49
N ASN A 248 23.15 -2.54 -5.19
CA ASN A 248 24.20 -3.09 -6.05
C ASN A 248 23.80 -2.86 -7.50
N ALA A 249 24.55 -1.98 -8.15
CA ALA A 249 24.44 -1.57 -9.54
C ALA A 249 24.32 -2.78 -10.51
N GLU A 250 23.11 -3.20 -10.82
CA GLU A 250 22.87 -3.97 -12.03
C GLU A 250 22.76 -3.01 -13.22
N LYS A 251 23.56 -3.27 -14.25
CA LYS A 251 23.85 -2.41 -15.39
C LYS A 251 22.67 -2.01 -16.31
N ASN A 252 21.40 -2.25 -15.92
CA ASN A 252 20.22 -2.03 -16.76
C ASN A 252 19.03 -1.31 -16.04
N GLY A 253 19.27 -0.61 -14.95
CA GLY A 253 18.23 0.19 -14.27
C GLY A 253 18.20 1.63 -14.73
N ASN A 254 17.03 2.29 -14.65
CA ASN A 254 16.94 3.74 -14.86
C ASN A 254 17.46 4.46 -13.61
N THR A 255 18.46 5.32 -13.78
CA THR A 255 18.95 6.20 -12.72
C THR A 255 18.02 7.40 -12.59
N VAL A 256 17.56 7.66 -11.37
CA VAL A 256 16.66 8.77 -11.06
C VAL A 256 17.29 9.62 -9.95
N LYS A 257 17.16 10.93 -10.08
CA LYS A 257 17.60 11.88 -9.06
C LYS A 257 16.78 11.68 -7.78
N CYS A 258 17.44 11.60 -6.63
CA CYS A 258 16.84 11.63 -5.31
C CYS A 258 17.01 12.98 -4.63
N MET A 259 15.96 13.39 -3.89
CA MET A 259 15.99 14.57 -3.04
C MET A 259 15.28 14.29 -1.70
N THR A 260 15.64 15.05 -0.68
CA THR A 260 14.92 15.08 0.59
C THR A 260 13.84 16.17 0.53
N VAL A 261 12.75 15.99 1.28
CA VAL A 261 11.72 17.03 1.47
C VAL A 261 12.34 18.31 2.01
N ASP A 262 13.24 18.18 2.99
CA ASP A 262 13.97 19.30 3.58
C ASP A 262 14.78 20.09 2.57
N SER A 263 15.40 19.43 1.57
CA SER A 263 16.17 20.10 0.53
C SER A 263 15.29 20.80 -0.51
N ILE A 264 14.13 20.23 -0.83
CA ILE A 264 13.17 20.82 -1.78
C ILE A 264 12.56 22.09 -1.17
N LEU A 265 12.10 22.01 0.06
CA LEU A 265 11.43 23.12 0.71
C LEU A 265 12.40 24.18 1.26
N GLY A 266 13.58 23.78 1.72
CA GLY A 266 14.51 24.68 2.38
C GLY A 266 13.89 25.40 3.57
N LYS A 267 13.63 26.70 3.43
CA LYS A 267 12.96 27.53 4.46
C LYS A 267 11.46 27.75 4.20
N ASN A 268 10.94 27.27 3.07
CA ASN A 268 9.54 27.41 2.72
C ASN A 268 8.67 26.54 3.64
N ASP A 269 7.47 27.03 3.94
CA ASP A 269 6.50 26.30 4.72
C ASP A 269 5.76 25.26 3.87
N VAL A 270 5.19 24.28 4.55
CA VAL A 270 4.25 23.30 3.99
C VAL A 270 3.18 23.02 5.06
N THR A 271 1.92 22.86 4.63
CA THR A 271 0.79 22.66 5.53
C THR A 271 0.17 21.28 5.42
N TYR A 272 0.35 20.62 4.26
CA TYR A 272 -0.14 19.28 4.02
C TYR A 272 0.86 18.49 3.14
N ILE A 273 1.20 17.27 3.56
CA ILE A 273 2.08 16.37 2.81
C ILE A 273 1.39 15.00 2.66
N LYS A 274 1.36 14.47 1.45
CA LYS A 274 1.02 13.08 1.16
C LYS A 274 2.30 12.29 0.88
N PHE A 275 2.46 11.14 1.54
CA PHE A 275 3.54 10.19 1.32
C PHE A 275 2.96 8.91 0.72
N ASP A 276 3.30 8.63 -0.52
CA ASP A 276 2.94 7.41 -1.24
C ASP A 276 4.07 7.09 -2.24
N VAL A 277 5.20 6.68 -1.69
CA VAL A 277 6.49 6.59 -2.38
C VAL A 277 6.95 5.15 -2.60
N GLU A 278 5.99 4.25 -2.74
CA GLU A 278 6.18 2.86 -3.16
C GLU A 278 7.19 2.08 -2.28
N GLY A 279 7.08 2.24 -0.95
CA GLY A 279 7.87 1.53 0.04
C GLY A 279 9.11 2.28 0.53
N LEU A 280 9.19 3.58 0.28
CA LEU A 280 10.26 4.46 0.80
C LEU A 280 9.71 5.48 1.81
N GLU A 281 8.55 5.21 2.38
CA GLU A 281 7.88 6.12 3.31
C GLU A 281 8.78 6.47 4.48
N LYS A 282 9.48 5.50 5.05
CA LYS A 282 10.38 5.72 6.19
C LYS A 282 11.55 6.63 5.82
N GLU A 283 12.20 6.35 4.69
CA GLU A 283 13.31 7.16 4.17
C GLU A 283 12.83 8.57 3.80
N ALA A 284 11.61 8.70 3.24
CA ALA A 284 11.01 9.99 2.92
C ALA A 284 10.68 10.80 4.18
N ILE A 285 10.23 10.15 5.26
CA ILE A 285 10.00 10.77 6.57
C ILE A 285 11.32 11.25 7.17
N ASP A 286 12.40 10.45 7.13
CA ASP A 286 13.74 10.86 7.58
C ASP A 286 14.22 12.10 6.81
N GLY A 287 14.00 12.13 5.49
CA GLY A 287 14.30 13.28 4.64
C GLY A 287 13.40 14.49 4.83
N ALA A 288 12.35 14.38 5.64
CA ALA A 288 11.41 15.44 5.97
C ALA A 288 11.48 15.89 7.46
N GLU A 289 12.39 15.32 8.25
CA GLU A 289 12.41 15.50 9.70
C GLU A 289 12.41 16.98 10.13
N ASN A 290 13.27 17.81 9.55
CA ASN A 290 13.33 19.23 9.90
C ASN A 290 12.05 19.98 9.50
N THR A 291 11.46 19.63 8.36
CA THR A 291 10.19 20.18 7.89
C THR A 291 9.05 19.79 8.82
N ILE A 292 8.96 18.52 9.23
CA ILE A 292 7.94 18.02 10.16
C ILE A 292 8.07 18.74 11.50
N ARG A 293 9.29 18.86 12.05
CA ARG A 293 9.57 19.59 13.30
C ARG A 293 9.16 21.07 13.24
N ARG A 294 9.45 21.73 12.12
CA ARG A 294 9.25 23.17 11.95
C ARG A 294 7.81 23.53 11.61
N CYS A 295 7.22 22.84 10.64
CA CYS A 295 5.93 23.23 10.05
C CYS A 295 4.73 22.53 10.70
N LYS A 296 4.93 21.35 11.29
CA LYS A 296 3.84 20.48 11.76
C LYS A 296 2.74 20.31 10.70
N PRO A 297 3.08 19.88 9.46
CA PRO A 297 2.08 19.72 8.42
C PRO A 297 1.08 18.64 8.79
N LYS A 298 -0.16 18.75 8.32
CA LYS A 298 -1.04 17.59 8.22
C LYS A 298 -0.36 16.57 7.31
N MET A 299 -0.43 15.28 7.65
CA MET A 299 0.18 14.24 6.80
C MET A 299 -0.81 13.11 6.53
N LEU A 300 -0.81 12.64 5.28
CA LEU A 300 -1.41 11.39 4.85
C LEU A 300 -0.26 10.48 4.40
N ILE A 301 -0.14 9.29 5.01
CA ILE A 301 0.99 8.39 4.76
C ILE A 301 0.47 6.98 4.47
N SER A 302 0.76 6.45 3.28
CA SER A 302 0.46 5.07 2.89
C SER A 302 1.26 4.09 3.76
N CYS A 303 0.61 3.05 4.29
CA CYS A 303 1.24 2.12 5.23
C CYS A 303 1.07 0.65 4.83
N TYR A 304 1.00 0.39 3.53
CA TYR A 304 0.73 -0.95 2.99
C TYR A 304 1.85 -1.50 2.10
N HIS A 305 2.89 -0.71 1.83
CA HIS A 305 3.94 -1.14 0.92
C HIS A 305 4.85 -2.18 1.54
N ARG A 306 5.23 -2.00 2.82
CA ARG A 306 6.02 -2.97 3.59
C ARG A 306 5.20 -3.52 4.76
N SER A 307 5.50 -4.72 5.20
CA SER A 307 4.82 -5.32 6.36
C SER A 307 5.01 -4.55 7.65
N GLU A 308 6.16 -3.92 7.83
CA GLU A 308 6.50 -3.12 9.01
C GLU A 308 5.86 -1.71 9.03
N ASP A 309 5.42 -1.17 7.90
CA ASP A 309 4.91 0.21 7.79
C ASP A 309 3.74 0.46 8.74
N ILE A 310 2.92 -0.56 8.97
CA ILE A 310 1.73 -0.49 9.84
C ILE A 310 2.05 -0.12 11.30
N PHE A 311 3.29 -0.30 11.76
CA PHE A 311 3.73 0.11 13.10
C PHE A 311 4.95 1.03 13.06
N ALA A 312 5.85 0.88 12.10
CA ALA A 312 7.07 1.66 12.05
C ALA A 312 6.83 3.13 11.73
N ILE A 313 5.89 3.44 10.81
CA ILE A 313 5.55 4.82 10.42
C ILE A 313 5.02 5.65 11.60
N PRO A 314 3.96 5.24 12.32
CA PRO A 314 3.46 6.05 13.43
C PRO A 314 4.48 6.20 14.57
N LEU A 315 5.28 5.17 14.84
CA LEU A 315 6.35 5.26 15.84
C LEU A 315 7.43 6.26 15.41
N GLN A 316 7.83 6.27 14.15
CA GLN A 316 8.81 7.21 13.61
C GLN A 316 8.30 8.65 13.67
N ILE A 317 7.08 8.94 13.20
CA ILE A 317 6.49 10.28 13.25
C ILE A 317 6.40 10.80 14.67
N LEU A 318 5.93 10.00 15.63
CA LEU A 318 5.80 10.41 17.01
C LEU A 318 7.15 10.55 17.73
N SER A 319 8.21 9.93 17.22
CA SER A 319 9.58 10.20 17.72
C SER A 319 10.12 11.55 17.23
N ILE A 320 9.64 12.05 16.09
CA ILE A 320 9.96 13.39 15.57
C ILE A 320 9.16 14.46 16.32
N ARG A 321 7.84 14.23 16.43
CA ARG A 321 6.89 15.13 17.15
C ARG A 321 5.78 14.32 17.80
N ASP A 322 5.65 14.41 19.10
CA ASP A 322 4.68 13.67 19.93
C ASP A 322 3.30 14.36 20.08
N ASP A 323 3.16 15.56 19.52
CA ASP A 323 1.93 16.36 19.59
C ASP A 323 0.97 16.18 18.41
N TYR A 324 1.17 15.14 17.59
CA TYR A 324 0.24 14.76 16.54
C TYR A 324 -0.94 13.93 17.07
N LYS A 325 -2.13 14.22 16.55
CA LYS A 325 -3.27 13.32 16.61
C LYS A 325 -3.14 12.29 15.49
N VAL A 326 -3.24 10.99 15.83
CA VAL A 326 -3.04 9.89 14.90
C VAL A 326 -4.37 9.23 14.58
N TYR A 327 -4.61 9.02 13.28
CA TYR A 327 -5.76 8.27 12.76
C TYR A 327 -5.31 7.28 11.71
N ILE A 328 -6.11 6.23 11.48
CA ILE A 328 -5.93 5.30 10.37
C ILE A 328 -7.27 5.06 9.69
N ARG A 329 -7.26 4.95 8.37
CA ARG A 329 -8.42 4.56 7.55
C ARG A 329 -8.00 3.57 6.49
N HIS A 330 -8.95 2.71 6.14
CA HIS A 330 -8.80 1.77 5.03
C HIS A 330 -9.87 2.09 4.00
N ASN A 331 -9.45 2.45 2.79
CA ASN A 331 -10.37 2.69 1.68
C ASN A 331 -10.72 1.38 0.99
N PRO A 332 -11.85 1.31 0.23
CA PRO A 332 -12.25 0.09 -0.45
C PRO A 332 -11.16 -0.48 -1.35
N TYR A 333 -10.47 -1.49 -0.87
CA TYR A 333 -9.41 -2.21 -1.58
C TYR A 333 -9.20 -3.60 -0.95
N ILE A 334 -9.01 -4.63 -1.74
CA ILE A 334 -8.58 -5.96 -1.30
C ILE A 334 -7.31 -6.31 -2.06
N PRO A 335 -6.18 -6.67 -1.41
CA PRO A 335 -5.93 -6.78 0.04
C PRO A 335 -5.87 -5.42 0.76
N ALA A 336 -5.25 -5.32 1.93
CA ALA A 336 -5.19 -4.12 2.77
C ALA A 336 -4.36 -2.95 2.16
N TRP A 337 -4.26 -2.90 0.82
CA TRP A 337 -3.69 -1.76 0.11
C TRP A 337 -4.68 -0.59 0.18
N ASP A 338 -4.20 0.64 -0.01
CA ASP A 338 -4.99 1.85 0.24
C ASP A 338 -5.40 2.02 1.73
N THR A 339 -4.53 1.55 2.64
CA THR A 339 -4.58 1.82 4.08
C THR A 339 -3.60 2.95 4.40
N GLN A 340 -4.07 3.97 5.13
CA GLN A 340 -3.36 5.23 5.29
C GLN A 340 -3.43 5.73 6.72
N PHE A 341 -2.30 6.19 7.25
CA PHE A 341 -2.24 7.00 8.46
C PHE A 341 -2.48 8.47 8.15
N TYR A 342 -3.12 9.15 9.09
CA TYR A 342 -3.31 10.60 9.10
C TYR A 342 -2.75 11.17 10.39
N PHE A 343 -1.93 12.22 10.27
CA PHE A 343 -1.32 12.94 11.39
C PHE A 343 -1.75 14.40 11.32
N ILE A 344 -2.37 14.91 12.44
CA ILE A 344 -3.00 16.25 12.51
C ILE A 344 -2.47 17.05 13.71
#